data_4d544d47e112b5c37c28c3e9ed564334
#
_entry.id   4d544d47e112b5c37c28c3e9ed564334
#
_cell.length_a   1.000
_cell.length_b   1.000
_cell.length_c   1.000
_cell.angle_alpha   90.00
_cell.angle_beta   90.00
_cell.angle_gamma   90.00
#
_symmetry.space_group_name_H-M   'P 1'
#
loop_
_entity.id
_entity.type
_entity.pdbx_description
1 polymer ?
#
loop_
_entity_poly.entity_id
_entity_poly.type
_entity_poly.pdbx_seq_one_letter_code
_entity_poly.pdbx_strand_id
1 'polypeptide(L)'
;MAVSASDFVDKLQEDCLKHPALNHSYLNRFKNKELNKAQVKIFAEQYYCFSRHFSRYLAALIAIVPDEGARAPLIKNLGEEYGARQEENRDMDPELTHPAIFRAFLRSVGIDTSPEALEAIKPL
;
A
#
# COMPACT_ATOMS: atom_id res chain seq x y z
N MET A 1 -31.42 -17.50 -0.80
CA MET A 1 -30.92 -17.65 0.58
C MET A 1 -29.85 -16.57 0.81
N ALA A 2 -29.89 -15.88 1.95
CA ALA A 2 -28.85 -14.92 2.27
C ALA A 2 -27.54 -15.66 2.61
N VAL A 3 -26.44 -15.25 2.03
CA VAL A 3 -25.10 -15.78 2.33
C VAL A 3 -24.73 -15.33 3.75
N SER A 4 -24.22 -16.22 4.59
CA SER A 4 -23.75 -15.84 5.92
C SER A 4 -22.51 -14.94 5.82
N ALA A 5 -22.25 -14.13 6.85
CA ALA A 5 -21.06 -13.29 6.89
C ALA A 5 -19.76 -14.13 6.81
N SER A 6 -19.74 -15.30 7.43
CA SER A 6 -18.61 -16.23 7.37
C SER A 6 -18.40 -16.73 5.94
N ASP A 7 -19.46 -17.26 5.31
CA ASP A 7 -19.37 -17.77 3.93
C ASP A 7 -18.92 -16.68 2.94
N PHE A 8 -19.35 -15.43 3.17
CA PHE A 8 -18.90 -14.30 2.36
C PHE A 8 -17.40 -14.05 2.51
N VAL A 9 -16.88 -14.05 3.75
CA VAL A 9 -15.45 -13.84 4.01
C VAL A 9 -14.62 -14.97 3.44
N ASP A 10 -15.04 -16.24 3.63
CA ASP A 10 -14.36 -17.41 3.09
C ASP A 10 -14.29 -17.36 1.56
N LYS A 11 -15.41 -17.00 0.92
CA LYS A 11 -15.45 -16.82 -0.53
C LYS A 11 -14.55 -15.66 -0.99
N LEU A 12 -14.55 -14.53 -0.29
CA LEU A 12 -13.69 -13.40 -0.63
C LEU A 12 -12.21 -13.79 -0.56
N GLN A 13 -11.83 -14.52 0.49
CA GLN A 13 -10.46 -15.02 0.63
C GLN A 13 -10.09 -15.97 -0.52
N GLU A 14 -10.98 -16.91 -0.87
CA GLU A 14 -10.78 -17.82 -1.99
C GLU A 14 -10.61 -17.07 -3.31
N ASP A 15 -11.48 -16.09 -3.58
CA ASP A 15 -11.46 -15.28 -4.80
C ASP A 15 -10.15 -14.44 -4.86
N CYS A 16 -9.70 -13.88 -3.74
CA CYS A 16 -8.42 -13.17 -3.66
C CYS A 16 -7.24 -14.10 -3.99
N LEU A 17 -7.21 -15.30 -3.40
CA LEU A 17 -6.11 -16.26 -3.63
C LEU A 17 -6.06 -16.78 -5.07
N LYS A 18 -7.19 -16.81 -5.76
CA LYS A 18 -7.31 -17.23 -7.16
C LYS A 18 -7.18 -16.08 -8.16
N HIS A 19 -7.09 -14.83 -7.67
CA HIS A 19 -7.10 -13.67 -8.55
C HIS A 19 -5.90 -13.65 -9.49
N PRO A 20 -6.09 -13.43 -10.81
CA PRO A 20 -5.00 -13.45 -11.79
C PRO A 20 -3.85 -12.48 -11.49
N ALA A 21 -4.10 -11.43 -10.72
CA ALA A 21 -3.07 -10.48 -10.31
C ALA A 21 -1.93 -11.14 -9.52
N LEU A 22 -2.21 -12.19 -8.72
CA LEU A 22 -1.18 -12.89 -7.93
C LEU A 22 -0.13 -13.60 -8.79
N ASN A 23 -0.50 -13.97 -10.02
CA ASN A 23 0.37 -14.67 -10.97
C ASN A 23 0.57 -13.86 -12.25
N HIS A 24 0.38 -12.54 -12.18
CA HIS A 24 0.52 -11.69 -13.35
C HIS A 24 1.96 -11.68 -13.86
N SER A 25 2.14 -11.84 -15.16
CA SER A 25 3.47 -11.93 -15.80
C SER A 25 4.38 -10.74 -15.47
N TYR A 26 3.82 -9.54 -15.38
CA TYR A 26 4.58 -8.34 -14.99
C TYR A 26 5.14 -8.46 -13.56
N LEU A 27 4.33 -8.92 -12.60
CA LEU A 27 4.78 -9.10 -11.20
C LEU A 27 5.83 -10.21 -11.08
N ASN A 28 5.69 -11.28 -11.86
CA ASN A 28 6.69 -12.34 -11.92
C ASN A 28 8.02 -11.81 -12.47
N ARG A 29 8.00 -11.04 -13.54
CA ARG A 29 9.20 -10.38 -14.09
C ARG A 29 9.81 -9.38 -13.10
N PHE A 30 8.98 -8.63 -12.38
CA PHE A 30 9.45 -7.72 -11.32
C PHE A 30 10.19 -8.50 -10.22
N LYS A 31 9.58 -9.56 -9.71
CA LYS A 31 10.16 -10.46 -8.69
C LYS A 31 11.50 -11.04 -9.15
N ASN A 32 11.58 -11.44 -10.41
CA ASN A 32 12.77 -12.06 -11.00
C ASN A 32 13.84 -11.03 -11.43
N LYS A 33 13.61 -9.73 -11.18
CA LYS A 33 14.53 -8.64 -11.61
C LYS A 33 14.72 -8.54 -13.13
N GLU A 34 13.70 -8.92 -13.90
CA GLU A 34 13.72 -8.94 -15.37
C GLU A 34 13.21 -7.62 -15.98
N LEU A 35 12.72 -6.68 -15.16
CA LEU A 35 12.28 -5.38 -15.62
C LEU A 35 13.45 -4.43 -15.80
N ASN A 36 13.48 -3.69 -16.91
CA ASN A 36 14.41 -2.60 -17.10
C ASN A 36 13.98 -1.37 -16.27
N LYS A 37 14.88 -0.37 -16.15
CA LYS A 37 14.66 0.83 -15.36
C LYS A 37 13.40 1.59 -15.76
N ALA A 38 13.10 1.69 -17.05
CA ALA A 38 11.91 2.39 -17.55
C ALA A 38 10.61 1.68 -17.10
N GLN A 39 10.59 0.34 -17.14
CA GLN A 39 9.46 -0.45 -16.69
C GLN A 39 9.26 -0.34 -15.16
N VAL A 40 10.36 -0.36 -14.39
CA VAL A 40 10.28 -0.15 -12.93
C VAL A 40 9.77 1.27 -12.62
N LYS A 41 10.18 2.27 -13.41
CA LYS A 41 9.68 3.64 -13.26
C LYS A 41 8.17 3.72 -13.46
N ILE A 42 7.62 3.10 -14.49
CA ILE A 42 6.17 3.04 -14.73
C ILE A 42 5.46 2.40 -13.53
N PHE A 43 5.98 1.28 -13.02
CA PHE A 43 5.42 0.66 -11.81
C PHE A 43 5.42 1.62 -10.63
N ALA A 44 6.52 2.29 -10.37
CA ALA A 44 6.67 3.21 -9.26
C ALA A 44 5.66 4.37 -9.34
N GLU A 45 5.47 4.96 -10.52
CA GLU A 45 4.49 6.02 -10.76
C GLU A 45 3.05 5.53 -10.53
N GLN A 46 2.70 4.35 -11.06
CA GLN A 46 1.35 3.81 -10.91
C GLN A 46 1.06 3.37 -9.47
N TYR A 47 2.02 2.74 -8.80
CA TYR A 47 1.86 2.39 -7.39
C TYR A 47 1.75 3.64 -6.50
N TYR A 48 2.46 4.72 -6.83
CA TYR A 48 2.34 6.00 -6.12
C TYR A 48 0.93 6.57 -6.17
N CYS A 49 0.21 6.44 -7.29
CA CYS A 49 -1.17 6.89 -7.41
C CYS A 49 -2.10 6.27 -6.36
N PHE A 50 -1.83 5.02 -5.97
CA PHE A 50 -2.55 4.34 -4.89
C PHE A 50 -1.96 4.68 -3.51
N SER A 51 -0.66 4.47 -3.33
CA SER A 51 -0.02 4.50 -2.02
C SER A 51 -0.05 5.87 -1.35
N ARG A 52 -0.01 6.97 -2.11
CA ARG A 52 -0.12 8.34 -1.57
C ARG A 52 -1.41 8.63 -0.80
N HIS A 53 -2.44 7.81 -0.98
CA HIS A 53 -3.73 7.96 -0.31
C HIS A 53 -4.00 6.89 0.75
N PHE A 54 -3.11 5.89 0.88
CA PHE A 54 -3.39 4.69 1.67
C PHE A 54 -3.66 4.99 3.15
N SER A 55 -2.86 5.83 3.78
CA SER A 55 -3.08 6.25 5.18
C SER A 55 -4.43 6.97 5.39
N ARG A 56 -4.90 7.71 4.38
CA ARG A 56 -6.22 8.35 4.43
C ARG A 56 -7.35 7.33 4.33
N TYR A 57 -7.17 6.27 3.54
CA TYR A 57 -8.15 5.18 3.46
C TYR A 57 -8.24 4.43 4.77
N LEU A 58 -7.10 4.13 5.43
CA LEU A 58 -7.08 3.54 6.76
C LEU A 58 -7.79 4.42 7.79
N ALA A 59 -7.47 5.71 7.82
CA ALA A 59 -8.11 6.65 8.75
C ALA A 59 -9.62 6.73 8.55
N ALA A 60 -10.09 6.77 7.31
CA ALA A 60 -11.52 6.77 6.99
C ALA A 60 -12.20 5.45 7.44
N LEU A 61 -11.53 4.32 7.21
CA LEU A 61 -12.03 3.02 7.64
C LEU A 61 -12.13 2.93 9.17
N ILE A 62 -11.09 3.38 9.90
CA ILE A 62 -11.09 3.44 11.36
C ILE A 62 -12.27 4.27 11.88
N ALA A 63 -12.59 5.39 11.21
CA ALA A 63 -13.69 6.27 11.63
C ALA A 63 -15.08 5.62 11.52
N ILE A 64 -15.29 4.68 10.59
CA ILE A 64 -16.59 4.08 10.31
C ILE A 64 -16.78 2.69 10.91
N VAL A 65 -15.70 2.00 11.32
CA VAL A 65 -15.78 0.65 11.93
C VAL A 65 -16.29 0.79 13.37
N PRO A 66 -17.48 0.25 13.72
CA PRO A 66 -18.06 0.43 15.05
C PRO A 66 -17.41 -0.45 16.12
N ASP A 67 -16.90 -1.62 15.74
CA ASP A 67 -16.30 -2.60 16.64
C ASP A 67 -14.87 -2.19 17.04
N GLU A 68 -14.61 -2.14 18.35
CA GLU A 68 -13.31 -1.71 18.88
C GLU A 68 -12.21 -2.74 18.60
N GLY A 69 -12.53 -4.02 18.70
CA GLY A 69 -11.58 -5.11 18.40
C GLY A 69 -11.15 -5.09 16.93
N ALA A 70 -12.09 -4.82 16.02
CA ALA A 70 -11.79 -4.68 14.58
C ALA A 70 -11.02 -3.39 14.26
N ARG A 71 -11.16 -2.31 15.04
CA ARG A 71 -10.40 -1.08 14.86
C ARG A 71 -8.93 -1.19 15.28
N ALA A 72 -8.64 -1.97 16.33
CA ALA A 72 -7.30 -2.06 16.90
C ALA A 72 -6.21 -2.42 15.86
N PRO A 73 -6.38 -3.47 15.01
CA PRO A 73 -5.39 -3.78 13.96
C PRO A 73 -5.28 -2.69 12.89
N LEU A 74 -6.35 -1.95 12.60
CA LEU A 74 -6.32 -0.83 11.64
C LEU A 74 -5.52 0.36 12.20
N ILE A 75 -5.69 0.67 13.49
CA ILE A 75 -4.92 1.72 14.18
C ILE A 75 -3.44 1.35 14.22
N LYS A 76 -3.13 0.09 14.52
CA LYS A 76 -1.76 -0.41 14.48
C LYS A 76 -1.14 -0.22 13.10
N ASN A 77 -1.84 -0.64 12.05
CA ASN A 77 -1.39 -0.48 10.65
C ASN A 77 -1.19 1.01 10.30
N LEU A 78 -2.11 1.89 10.70
CA LEU A 78 -1.94 3.33 10.50
C LEU A 78 -0.69 3.87 11.21
N GLY A 79 -0.40 3.40 12.43
CA GLY A 79 0.82 3.75 13.15
C GLY A 79 2.08 3.32 12.39
N GLU A 80 2.08 2.10 11.84
CA GLU A 80 3.20 1.58 11.03
C GLU A 80 3.41 2.42 9.75
N GLU A 81 2.33 2.92 9.11
CA GLU A 81 2.43 3.85 7.98
C GLU A 81 3.15 5.16 8.34
N TYR A 82 3.07 5.57 9.59
CA TYR A 82 3.76 6.77 10.12
C TYR A 82 5.06 6.46 10.88
N GLY A 83 5.62 5.26 10.68
CA GLY A 83 6.94 4.89 11.21
C GLY A 83 6.96 4.42 12.66
N ALA A 84 5.81 4.13 13.26
CA ALA A 84 5.76 3.51 14.58
C ALA A 84 6.31 2.07 14.52
N ARG A 85 7.30 1.77 15.35
CA ARG A 85 7.86 0.42 15.50
C ARG A 85 7.63 -0.08 16.92
N GLN A 86 6.82 -1.13 17.06
CA GLN A 86 6.44 -1.69 18.36
C GLN A 86 7.62 -2.30 19.15
N GLU A 87 8.63 -2.82 18.45
CA GLU A 87 9.74 -3.55 19.08
C GLU A 87 10.77 -2.65 19.73
N GLU A 88 10.79 -1.35 19.40
CA GLU A 88 11.86 -0.44 19.82
C GLU A 88 11.38 0.67 20.77
N ASN A 89 10.11 0.70 21.16
CA ASN A 89 9.51 1.78 21.98
C ASN A 89 9.95 3.20 21.53
N ARG A 90 10.09 3.38 20.21
CA ARG A 90 10.51 4.62 19.57
C ARG A 90 9.31 5.44 19.14
N ASP A 91 9.43 6.74 19.30
CA ASP A 91 8.53 7.72 18.71
C ASP A 91 8.48 7.56 17.17
N MET A 92 7.42 8.06 16.55
CA MET A 92 7.27 8.08 15.10
C MET A 92 8.49 8.76 14.45
N ASP A 93 9.18 8.04 13.58
CA ASP A 93 10.31 8.57 12.83
C ASP A 93 9.85 9.05 11.45
N PRO A 94 9.92 10.35 11.15
CA PRO A 94 9.47 10.90 9.86
C PRO A 94 10.19 10.31 8.66
N GLU A 95 11.44 9.85 8.80
CA GLU A 95 12.22 9.25 7.73
C GLU A 95 11.85 7.78 7.47
N LEU A 96 11.22 7.13 8.45
CA LEU A 96 10.79 5.74 8.37
C LEU A 96 9.29 5.59 8.03
N THR A 97 8.59 6.67 7.74
CA THR A 97 7.22 6.58 7.24
C THR A 97 7.19 5.91 5.87
N HIS A 98 6.19 5.10 5.60
CA HIS A 98 6.03 4.48 4.27
C HIS A 98 6.05 5.52 3.13
N PRO A 99 5.40 6.69 3.23
CA PRO A 99 5.56 7.76 2.25
C PRO A 99 6.99 8.26 2.06
N ALA A 100 7.80 8.37 3.13
CA ALA A 100 9.19 8.80 3.03
C ALA A 100 10.06 7.75 2.33
N ILE A 101 9.92 6.48 2.75
CA ILE A 101 10.60 5.33 2.13
C ILE A 101 10.23 5.25 0.65
N PHE A 102 8.95 5.42 0.32
CA PHE A 102 8.50 5.33 -1.06
C PHE A 102 9.02 6.50 -1.91
N ARG A 103 9.08 7.73 -1.38
CA ARG A 103 9.76 8.84 -2.08
C ARG A 103 11.24 8.57 -2.34
N ALA A 104 11.94 7.91 -1.40
CA ALA A 104 13.32 7.49 -1.65
C ALA A 104 13.41 6.48 -2.79
N PHE A 105 12.49 5.53 -2.87
CA PHE A 105 12.39 4.60 -4.00
C PHE A 105 12.11 5.33 -5.33
N LEU A 106 11.17 6.27 -5.38
CA LEU A 106 10.89 7.08 -6.57
C LEU A 106 12.16 7.78 -7.07
N ARG A 107 12.91 8.44 -6.18
CA ARG A 107 14.19 9.08 -6.53
C ARG A 107 15.20 8.07 -7.10
N SER A 108 15.28 6.87 -6.53
CA SER A 108 16.24 5.85 -6.98
C SER A 108 16.02 5.40 -8.42
N VAL A 109 14.77 5.47 -8.89
CA VAL A 109 14.41 5.14 -10.28
C VAL A 109 14.38 6.37 -11.21
N GLY A 110 14.77 7.54 -10.70
CA GLY A 110 14.89 8.78 -11.48
C GLY A 110 13.57 9.54 -11.65
N ILE A 111 12.69 9.47 -10.66
CA ILE A 111 11.48 10.28 -10.60
C ILE A 111 11.75 11.48 -9.68
N ASP A 112 11.42 12.67 -10.16
CA ASP A 112 11.42 13.88 -9.33
C ASP A 112 10.34 13.77 -8.25
N THR A 113 10.72 14.07 -7.01
CA THR A 113 9.84 14.02 -5.85
C THR A 113 9.51 15.39 -5.28
N SER A 114 9.67 16.46 -6.07
CA SER A 114 9.11 17.77 -5.74
C SER A 114 7.57 17.67 -5.64
N PRO A 115 6.93 18.50 -4.81
CA PRO A 115 5.47 18.47 -4.66
C PRO A 115 4.75 18.56 -6.00
N GLU A 116 5.20 19.46 -6.88
CA GLU A 116 4.63 19.70 -8.21
C GLU A 116 4.75 18.45 -9.12
N ALA A 117 5.93 17.82 -9.11
CA ALA A 117 6.17 16.61 -9.90
C ALA A 117 5.32 15.43 -9.42
N LEU A 118 5.21 15.25 -8.09
CA LEU A 118 4.39 14.20 -7.50
C LEU A 118 2.89 14.40 -7.78
N GLU A 119 2.41 15.65 -7.78
CA GLU A 119 1.01 15.95 -8.09
C GLU A 119 0.68 15.70 -9.58
N ALA A 120 1.66 15.86 -10.45
CA ALA A 120 1.53 15.62 -11.88
C ALA A 120 1.39 14.12 -12.24
N ILE A 121 1.79 13.20 -11.36
CA ILE A 121 1.66 11.76 -11.61
C ILE A 121 0.18 11.38 -11.61
N LYS A 122 -0.27 10.79 -12.73
CA LYS A 122 -1.65 10.35 -12.94
C LYS A 122 -1.71 8.86 -13.23
N PRO A 123 -2.83 8.19 -12.89
CA PRO A 123 -3.09 6.82 -13.36
C PRO A 123 -3.09 6.76 -14.89
N LEU A 124 -2.59 5.64 -15.43
CA LEU A 124 -2.67 5.31 -16.84
C LEU A 124 -4.10 4.99 -17.27
#